data_8f99825dc0f169c5727f12493466ddfc
#
_entry.id   8f99825dc0f169c5727f12493466ddfc
#
_cell.length_a   1.000
_cell.length_b   1.000
_cell.length_c   1.000
_cell.angle_alpha   90.00
_cell.angle_beta   90.00
_cell.angle_gamma   90.00
#
_symmetry.space_group_name_H-M   'P 1'
#
loop_
_entity.id
_entity.type
_entity.pdbx_description
1 polymer ?
#
loop_
_entity_poly.entity_id
_entity_poly.type
_entity_poly.pdbx_seq_one_letter_code
_entity_poly.pdbx_strand_id
1 'polypeptide(L)'
;MQPTQSADEIGVEFERYGDGQPLLLLHGGMAPTEYWGPVIPEFEGYGAVVPQRPGFGTCLDSPAETNADEVLDREVRYVRALADAVDGDPILFGHSYGALTAIEAAAGTSVEAVIAYEPAVLPAEYRADADLADRMASLVQDGKREEAVKRYIEQVLHPDGIEDLDAWLAEWPVWPDCVALAEEVVRMNRSVEQYRLPDHFDVDAPTLVLSGTGGPDFLRQSARAVHDALPHSRFVEFDGVSHSGPAEAPALIAAEVDAFLQN
;
A
#
# COMPACT_ATOMS: atom_id res chain seq x y z
N MET A 1 -1.56 8.41 -21.70
CA MET A 1 -0.37 7.90 -20.98
C MET A 1 0.73 8.92 -21.18
N GLN A 2 1.13 9.61 -20.12
CA GLN A 2 2.30 10.50 -20.20
C GLN A 2 3.55 9.64 -19.95
N PRO A 3 4.71 10.01 -20.51
CA PRO A 3 5.94 9.25 -20.34
C PRO A 3 6.34 9.21 -18.87
N THR A 4 6.93 8.10 -18.44
CA THR A 4 7.56 7.94 -17.13
C THR A 4 8.47 9.13 -16.84
N GLN A 5 8.26 9.77 -15.70
CA GLN A 5 9.09 10.88 -15.20
C GLN A 5 9.98 10.35 -14.08
N SER A 6 11.08 10.99 -13.80
CA SER A 6 11.98 10.63 -12.71
C SER A 6 12.14 11.81 -11.76
N ALA A 7 12.06 11.57 -10.47
CA ALA A 7 12.50 12.53 -9.46
C ALA A 7 14.03 12.41 -9.32
N ASP A 8 14.75 13.40 -9.85
CA ASP A 8 16.16 13.32 -10.23
C ASP A 8 17.18 12.96 -9.12
N GLU A 9 16.85 13.10 -7.82
CA GLU A 9 17.82 12.87 -6.75
C GLU A 9 17.81 11.43 -6.18
N ILE A 10 16.72 10.66 -6.38
CA ILE A 10 16.58 9.30 -5.84
C ILE A 10 16.11 8.26 -6.85
N GLY A 11 16.02 8.63 -8.12
CA GLY A 11 15.68 7.68 -9.19
C GLY A 11 14.27 7.08 -9.08
N VAL A 12 13.31 7.80 -8.48
CA VAL A 12 11.90 7.35 -8.44
C VAL A 12 11.27 7.57 -9.80
N GLU A 13 10.92 6.49 -10.47
CA GLU A 13 10.09 6.55 -11.68
C GLU A 13 8.60 6.60 -11.29
N PHE A 14 7.82 7.42 -11.99
CA PHE A 14 6.38 7.53 -11.77
C PHE A 14 5.63 7.83 -13.07
N GLU A 15 4.36 7.46 -13.09
CA GLU A 15 3.42 7.85 -14.13
C GLU A 15 2.54 9.00 -13.62
N ARG A 16 2.21 9.94 -14.50
CA ARG A 16 1.33 11.07 -14.16
C ARG A 16 0.10 11.08 -15.05
N TYR A 17 -1.07 11.31 -14.44
CA TYR A 17 -2.37 11.37 -15.09
C TYR A 17 -3.10 12.65 -14.68
N GLY A 18 -3.49 13.45 -15.67
CA GLY A 18 -4.17 14.72 -15.41
C GLY A 18 -3.26 15.83 -14.88
N ASP A 19 -3.89 16.97 -14.64
CA ASP A 19 -3.28 18.17 -14.08
C ASP A 19 -4.17 18.66 -12.93
N GLY A 20 -3.59 19.18 -11.87
CA GLY A 20 -4.34 19.66 -10.70
C GLY A 20 -3.59 19.37 -9.41
N GLN A 21 -4.33 19.36 -8.30
CA GLN A 21 -3.79 19.02 -6.98
C GLN A 21 -3.09 17.66 -7.05
N PRO A 22 -1.80 17.56 -6.68
CA PRO A 22 -1.09 16.29 -6.73
C PRO A 22 -1.73 15.24 -5.81
N LEU A 23 -2.03 14.07 -6.36
CA LEU A 23 -2.57 12.91 -5.66
C LEU A 23 -1.61 11.73 -5.86
N LEU A 24 -0.80 11.42 -4.84
CA LEU A 24 0.14 10.32 -4.88
C LEU A 24 -0.58 9.01 -4.51
N LEU A 25 -0.64 8.07 -5.47
CA LEU A 25 -1.33 6.78 -5.34
C LEU A 25 -0.33 5.68 -5.01
N LEU A 26 -0.27 5.26 -3.75
CA LEU A 26 0.70 4.31 -3.22
C LEU A 26 0.08 2.92 -3.10
N HIS A 27 0.46 2.00 -3.99
CA HIS A 27 -0.10 0.65 -4.02
C HIS A 27 0.35 -0.23 -2.85
N GLY A 28 -0.42 -1.27 -2.57
CA GLY A 28 -0.14 -2.27 -1.55
C GLY A 28 0.99 -3.22 -1.91
N GLY A 29 1.22 -4.18 -1.05
CA GLY A 29 2.12 -5.28 -1.30
C GLY A 29 1.69 -6.11 -2.51
N MET A 30 2.65 -6.51 -3.32
CA MET A 30 2.42 -7.35 -4.49
C MET A 30 1.54 -6.71 -5.61
N ALA A 31 1.04 -5.50 -5.41
CA ALA A 31 0.22 -4.82 -6.40
C ALA A 31 1.10 -4.05 -7.40
N PRO A 32 0.92 -4.19 -8.70
CA PRO A 32 1.56 -3.34 -9.71
C PRO A 32 0.90 -1.97 -9.77
N THR A 33 1.50 -1.04 -10.52
CA THR A 33 0.94 0.32 -10.71
C THR A 33 -0.44 0.31 -11.36
N GLU A 34 -0.72 -0.69 -12.19
CA GLU A 34 -2.02 -0.92 -12.86
C GLU A 34 -3.18 -1.14 -11.87
N TYR A 35 -2.88 -1.46 -10.61
CA TYR A 35 -3.88 -1.54 -9.53
C TYR A 35 -4.74 -0.27 -9.44
N TRP A 36 -4.13 0.89 -9.70
CA TRP A 36 -4.80 2.18 -9.67
C TRP A 36 -5.60 2.52 -10.93
N GLY A 37 -5.52 1.69 -11.98
CA GLY A 37 -6.22 1.91 -13.25
C GLY A 37 -7.72 2.21 -13.11
N PRO A 38 -8.50 1.45 -12.33
CA PRO A 38 -9.92 1.74 -12.08
C PRO A 38 -10.15 3.00 -11.23
N VAL A 39 -9.18 3.42 -10.43
CA VAL A 39 -9.31 4.52 -9.46
C VAL A 39 -9.03 5.87 -10.09
N ILE A 40 -8.02 5.95 -10.96
CA ILE A 40 -7.57 7.20 -11.60
C ILE A 40 -8.70 7.98 -12.27
N PRO A 41 -9.62 7.36 -13.04
CA PRO A 41 -10.72 8.08 -13.68
C PRO A 41 -11.70 8.74 -12.71
N GLU A 42 -11.80 8.24 -11.48
CA GLU A 42 -12.72 8.79 -10.47
C GLU A 42 -12.18 10.08 -9.82
N PHE A 43 -10.90 10.37 -9.98
CA PHE A 43 -10.24 11.56 -9.46
C PHE A 43 -9.98 12.60 -10.55
N GLU A 44 -11.00 12.89 -11.39
CA GLU A 44 -10.95 13.97 -12.37
C GLU A 44 -10.72 15.31 -11.65
N GLY A 45 -9.71 16.07 -12.10
CA GLY A 45 -9.33 17.35 -11.48
C GLY A 45 -8.13 17.27 -10.54
N TYR A 46 -7.68 16.06 -10.21
CA TYR A 46 -6.40 15.83 -9.54
C TYR A 46 -5.31 15.48 -10.55
N GLY A 47 -4.06 15.79 -10.20
CA GLY A 47 -2.87 15.29 -10.89
C GLY A 47 -2.41 13.98 -10.24
N ALA A 48 -3.00 12.84 -10.64
CA ALA A 48 -2.63 11.56 -10.06
C ALA A 48 -1.20 11.17 -10.44
N VAL A 49 -0.40 10.81 -9.44
CA VAL A 49 1.00 10.38 -9.56
C VAL A 49 1.11 8.97 -9.00
N VAL A 50 1.50 8.03 -9.84
CA VAL A 50 1.60 6.61 -9.51
C VAL A 50 3.08 6.19 -9.56
N PRO A 51 3.77 6.09 -8.40
CA PRO A 51 5.17 5.73 -8.39
C PRO A 51 5.40 4.24 -8.62
N GLN A 52 6.48 3.93 -9.33
CA GLN A 52 7.10 2.61 -9.30
C GLN A 52 7.87 2.48 -7.98
N ARG A 53 7.40 1.62 -7.09
CA ARG A 53 8.05 1.45 -5.80
C ARG A 53 9.36 0.66 -5.93
N PRO A 54 10.32 0.88 -5.02
CA PRO A 54 11.57 0.11 -5.01
C PRO A 54 11.32 -1.40 -4.97
N GLY A 55 12.00 -2.14 -5.83
CA GLY A 55 11.81 -3.59 -5.98
C GLY A 55 10.67 -4.00 -6.90
N PHE A 56 9.92 -3.04 -7.47
CA PHE A 56 8.84 -3.28 -8.42
C PHE A 56 9.21 -2.75 -9.82
N GLY A 57 8.75 -3.42 -10.87
CA GLY A 57 8.95 -3.00 -12.25
C GLY A 57 10.43 -2.81 -12.61
N THR A 58 10.77 -1.65 -13.15
CA THR A 58 12.14 -1.28 -13.53
C THR A 58 13.03 -0.90 -12.35
N CYS A 59 12.46 -0.61 -11.19
CA CYS A 59 13.17 -0.33 -9.94
C CYS A 59 13.69 -1.60 -9.24
N LEU A 60 14.21 -2.57 -10.01
CA LEU A 60 14.67 -3.88 -9.51
C LEU A 60 16.00 -3.80 -8.71
N ASP A 61 16.73 -2.70 -8.76
CA ASP A 61 17.99 -2.50 -8.04
C ASP A 61 17.80 -2.25 -6.53
N SER A 62 16.92 -3.06 -5.92
CA SER A 62 16.82 -3.09 -4.46
C SER A 62 18.02 -3.85 -3.91
N PRO A 63 18.82 -3.25 -3.00
CA PRO A 63 19.94 -3.96 -2.39
C PRO A 63 19.45 -5.23 -1.72
N ALA A 64 20.10 -6.34 -2.00
CA ALA A 64 19.73 -7.68 -1.55
C ALA A 64 19.75 -7.86 0.00
N GLU A 65 20.13 -6.84 0.77
CA GLU A 65 20.45 -6.94 2.20
C GLU A 65 19.82 -5.83 3.04
N THR A 66 18.61 -5.43 2.76
CA THR A 66 17.91 -4.52 3.66
C THR A 66 17.27 -5.31 4.80
N ASN A 67 17.55 -4.94 6.06
CA ASN A 67 16.77 -5.45 7.19
C ASN A 67 15.33 -4.92 7.11
N ALA A 68 14.42 -5.46 7.90
CA ALA A 68 13.01 -5.13 7.78
C ALA A 68 12.68 -3.65 8.09
N ASP A 69 13.42 -3.04 9.02
CA ASP A 69 13.24 -1.61 9.35
C ASP A 69 13.69 -0.73 8.18
N GLU A 70 14.79 -1.09 7.51
CA GLU A 70 15.28 -0.35 6.35
C GLU A 70 14.34 -0.43 5.13
N VAL A 71 13.51 -1.48 5.02
CA VAL A 71 12.53 -1.60 3.91
C VAL A 71 11.47 -0.50 4.01
N LEU A 72 10.85 -0.33 5.17
CA LEU A 72 9.84 0.73 5.36
C LEU A 72 10.48 2.11 5.28
N ASP A 73 11.64 2.33 5.92
CA ASP A 73 12.37 3.59 5.87
C ASP A 73 12.74 3.99 4.43
N ARG A 74 13.11 3.04 3.60
CA ARG A 74 13.38 3.25 2.18
C ARG A 74 12.11 3.75 1.48
N GLU A 75 10.99 3.05 1.63
CA GLU A 75 9.72 3.43 1.04
C GLU A 75 9.27 4.83 1.50
N VAL A 76 9.39 5.11 2.78
CA VAL A 76 9.08 6.44 3.35
C VAL A 76 9.93 7.54 2.73
N ARG A 77 11.25 7.32 2.59
CA ARG A 77 12.14 8.29 1.92
C ARG A 77 11.73 8.53 0.46
N TYR A 78 11.33 7.48 -0.26
CA TYR A 78 10.85 7.60 -1.64
C TYR A 78 9.58 8.45 -1.73
N VAL A 79 8.61 8.19 -0.85
CA VAL A 79 7.36 8.98 -0.84
C VAL A 79 7.63 10.43 -0.49
N ARG A 80 8.47 10.70 0.51
CA ARG A 80 8.85 12.08 0.88
C ARG A 80 9.53 12.83 -0.25
N ALA A 81 10.48 12.20 -0.92
CA ALA A 81 11.15 12.84 -2.04
C ALA A 81 10.22 13.04 -3.25
N LEU A 82 9.28 12.14 -3.47
CA LEU A 82 8.26 12.34 -4.50
C LEU A 82 7.31 13.49 -4.13
N ALA A 83 6.94 13.60 -2.84
CA ALA A 83 6.15 14.71 -2.34
C ALA A 83 6.87 16.06 -2.51
N ASP A 84 8.18 16.10 -2.28
CA ASP A 84 9.00 17.30 -2.48
C ASP A 84 9.19 17.65 -3.97
N ALA A 85 9.04 16.68 -4.87
CA ALA A 85 9.23 16.86 -6.31
C ALA A 85 7.98 17.33 -7.07
N VAL A 86 6.80 17.27 -6.46
CA VAL A 86 5.55 17.75 -7.05
C VAL A 86 5.28 19.20 -6.66
N ASP A 87 4.52 19.92 -7.48
CA ASP A 87 4.17 21.32 -7.20
C ASP A 87 3.02 21.40 -6.18
N GLY A 88 3.28 21.96 -5.01
CA GLY A 88 2.32 22.12 -3.90
C GLY A 88 2.29 20.92 -2.94
N ASP A 89 1.50 21.05 -1.87
CA ASP A 89 1.36 19.99 -0.86
C ASP A 89 0.50 18.84 -1.44
N PRO A 90 1.04 17.62 -1.62
CA PRO A 90 0.27 16.52 -2.22
C PRO A 90 -0.73 15.91 -1.24
N ILE A 91 -1.75 15.26 -1.79
CA ILE A 91 -2.58 14.29 -1.08
C ILE A 91 -1.89 12.92 -1.22
N LEU A 92 -1.70 12.21 -0.12
CA LEU A 92 -1.18 10.84 -0.14
C LEU A 92 -2.35 9.86 -0.03
N PHE A 93 -2.59 9.05 -1.06
CA PHE A 93 -3.58 7.98 -0.99
C PHE A 93 -2.87 6.62 -1.05
N GLY A 94 -2.82 5.93 0.07
CA GLY A 94 -2.21 4.62 0.20
C GLY A 94 -3.21 3.49 0.38
N HIS A 95 -2.88 2.32 -0.17
CA HIS A 95 -3.57 1.07 0.02
C HIS A 95 -2.67 0.07 0.74
N SER A 96 -3.14 -0.57 1.80
CA SER A 96 -2.43 -1.64 2.50
C SER A 96 -1.04 -1.19 2.98
N TYR A 97 0.04 -1.80 2.50
CA TYR A 97 1.42 -1.38 2.79
C TYR A 97 1.71 0.05 2.32
N GLY A 98 1.13 0.46 1.17
CA GLY A 98 1.20 1.85 0.71
C GLY A 98 0.50 2.82 1.65
N ALA A 99 -0.56 2.39 2.38
CA ALA A 99 -1.22 3.20 3.37
C ALA A 99 -0.36 3.39 4.63
N LEU A 100 0.33 2.34 5.09
CA LEU A 100 1.31 2.46 6.17
C LEU A 100 2.45 3.41 5.76
N THR A 101 2.98 3.25 4.55
CA THR A 101 4.04 4.11 4.01
C THR A 101 3.58 5.58 3.90
N ALA A 102 2.33 5.84 3.50
CA ALA A 102 1.76 7.18 3.40
C ALA A 102 1.71 7.88 4.77
N ILE A 103 1.23 7.18 5.80
CA ILE A 103 1.13 7.70 7.16
C ILE A 103 2.52 8.03 7.72
N GLU A 104 3.48 7.11 7.60
CA GLU A 104 4.86 7.30 8.06
C GLU A 104 5.58 8.42 7.27
N ALA A 105 5.28 8.57 5.99
CA ALA A 105 5.85 9.65 5.18
C ALA A 105 5.32 11.02 5.62
N ALA A 106 4.02 11.11 5.93
CA ALA A 106 3.38 12.36 6.35
C ALA A 106 3.94 12.91 7.67
N ALA A 107 4.47 12.06 8.55
CA ALA A 107 5.11 12.45 9.81
C ALA A 107 6.42 13.28 9.66
N GLY A 108 6.74 13.79 8.51
CA GLY A 108 7.96 14.61 8.31
C GLY A 108 7.95 15.38 6.99
N THR A 109 6.77 15.45 6.35
CA THR A 109 6.60 16.08 5.04
C THR A 109 5.31 16.88 5.04
N SER A 110 5.33 18.06 4.41
CA SER A 110 4.12 18.85 4.20
C SER A 110 3.23 18.14 3.20
N VAL A 111 2.02 17.79 3.61
CA VAL A 111 1.00 17.15 2.78
C VAL A 111 -0.37 17.76 3.08
N GLU A 112 -1.23 17.85 2.08
CA GLU A 112 -2.58 18.40 2.22
C GLU A 112 -3.46 17.46 3.05
N ALA A 113 -3.39 16.16 2.77
CA ALA A 113 -4.14 15.13 3.48
C ALA A 113 -3.54 13.74 3.28
N VAL A 114 -3.91 12.79 4.15
CA VAL A 114 -3.61 11.36 3.99
C VAL A 114 -4.89 10.55 3.89
N ILE A 115 -4.98 9.70 2.88
CA ILE A 115 -6.05 8.72 2.70
C ILE A 115 -5.42 7.33 2.86
N ALA A 116 -5.87 6.56 3.83
CA ALA A 116 -5.27 5.28 4.19
C ALA A 116 -6.32 4.16 4.16
N TYR A 117 -6.33 3.36 3.08
CA TYR A 117 -7.21 2.20 2.98
C TYR A 117 -6.52 0.96 3.56
N GLU A 118 -7.07 0.46 4.68
CA GLU A 118 -6.59 -0.73 5.41
C GLU A 118 -5.07 -0.80 5.56
N PRO A 119 -4.46 0.16 6.29
CA PRO A 119 -3.00 0.22 6.45
C PRO A 119 -2.46 -1.08 7.04
N ALA A 120 -1.37 -1.60 6.45
CA ALA A 120 -0.79 -2.89 6.80
C ALA A 120 -0.02 -2.82 8.12
N VAL A 121 -0.73 -2.83 9.23
CA VAL A 121 -0.18 -2.95 10.57
C VAL A 121 -0.68 -4.25 11.18
N LEU A 122 0.19 -5.06 11.76
CA LEU A 122 -0.22 -6.30 12.39
C LEU A 122 -0.69 -6.01 13.83
N PRO A 123 -1.99 -6.21 14.16
CA PRO A 123 -2.49 -6.04 15.52
C PRO A 123 -1.80 -6.97 16.51
N ALA A 124 -1.76 -6.58 17.79
CA ALA A 124 -0.97 -7.26 18.83
C ALA A 124 -1.32 -8.76 18.99
N GLU A 125 -2.59 -9.11 18.85
CA GLU A 125 -3.08 -10.49 18.96
C GLU A 125 -2.61 -11.41 17.84
N TYR A 126 -2.29 -10.87 16.67
CA TYR A 126 -1.79 -11.65 15.52
C TYR A 126 -0.26 -11.80 15.50
N ARG A 127 0.44 -11.12 16.41
CA ARG A 127 1.93 -11.10 16.42
C ARG A 127 2.56 -12.34 16.98
N ALA A 128 1.92 -13.03 17.92
CA ALA A 128 2.50 -14.16 18.62
C ALA A 128 2.90 -15.31 17.68
N ASP A 129 2.14 -15.46 16.61
CA ASP A 129 2.31 -16.51 15.61
C ASP A 129 2.72 -15.95 14.23
N ALA A 130 3.24 -14.70 14.19
CA ALA A 130 3.66 -14.05 12.96
C ALA A 130 5.01 -14.63 12.48
N ASP A 131 4.95 -15.61 11.58
CA ASP A 131 6.08 -16.31 11.00
C ASP A 131 5.99 -16.44 9.47
N LEU A 132 5.04 -15.76 8.84
CA LEU A 132 4.79 -15.89 7.41
C LEU A 132 6.02 -15.50 6.58
N ALA A 133 6.71 -14.40 6.93
CA ALA A 133 7.90 -13.96 6.23
C ALA A 133 9.02 -15.01 6.28
N ASP A 134 9.22 -15.69 7.41
CA ASP A 134 10.25 -16.74 7.53
C ASP A 134 9.87 -17.98 6.73
N ARG A 135 8.61 -18.39 6.73
CA ARG A 135 8.11 -19.50 5.90
C ARG A 135 8.24 -19.21 4.42
N MET A 136 7.87 -18.00 4.00
CA MET A 136 8.04 -17.56 2.60
C MET A 136 9.52 -17.52 2.22
N ALA A 137 10.39 -16.97 3.08
CA ALA A 137 11.84 -16.91 2.83
C ALA A 137 12.44 -18.31 2.63
N SER A 138 12.03 -19.29 3.43
CA SER A 138 12.44 -20.69 3.25
C SER A 138 12.03 -21.24 1.88
N LEU A 139 10.81 -21.00 1.45
CA LEU A 139 10.32 -21.43 0.14
C LEU A 139 11.10 -20.76 -1.01
N VAL A 140 11.39 -19.46 -0.88
CA VAL A 140 12.18 -18.73 -1.88
C VAL A 140 13.62 -19.30 -1.95
N GLN A 141 14.25 -19.59 -0.82
CA GLN A 141 15.59 -20.23 -0.76
C GLN A 141 15.60 -21.61 -1.44
N ASP A 142 14.51 -22.36 -1.32
CA ASP A 142 14.30 -23.64 -2.00
C ASP A 142 13.94 -23.52 -3.49
N GLY A 143 13.89 -22.30 -4.04
CA GLY A 143 13.53 -22.02 -5.43
C GLY A 143 12.01 -22.08 -5.71
N LYS A 144 11.18 -22.12 -4.64
CA LYS A 144 9.72 -22.27 -4.69
C LYS A 144 9.01 -20.94 -4.57
N ARG A 145 9.36 -19.96 -5.42
CA ARG A 145 8.80 -18.61 -5.39
C ARG A 145 7.29 -18.58 -5.48
N GLU A 146 6.74 -19.39 -6.40
CA GLU A 146 5.29 -19.49 -6.60
C GLU A 146 4.57 -19.94 -5.31
N GLU A 147 5.08 -21.00 -4.64
CA GLU A 147 4.53 -21.46 -3.37
C GLU A 147 4.63 -20.37 -2.27
N ALA A 148 5.72 -19.59 -2.25
CA ALA A 148 5.88 -18.51 -1.30
C ALA A 148 4.81 -17.43 -1.48
N VAL A 149 4.57 -16.98 -2.71
CA VAL A 149 3.57 -15.95 -3.01
C VAL A 149 2.14 -16.48 -2.78
N LYS A 150 1.86 -17.75 -3.11
CA LYS A 150 0.58 -18.40 -2.77
C LYS A 150 0.30 -18.36 -1.25
N ARG A 151 1.32 -18.59 -0.42
CA ARG A 151 1.18 -18.46 1.05
C ARG A 151 0.78 -17.06 1.50
N TYR A 152 1.36 -16.04 0.86
CA TYR A 152 0.97 -14.66 1.14
C TYR A 152 -0.50 -14.40 0.76
N ILE A 153 -0.93 -14.85 -0.40
CA ILE A 153 -2.31 -14.70 -0.87
C ILE A 153 -3.28 -15.38 0.10
N GLU A 154 -3.02 -16.63 0.47
CA GLU A 154 -3.87 -17.42 1.36
C GLU A 154 -3.98 -16.82 2.76
N GLN A 155 -2.92 -16.21 3.29
CA GLN A 155 -2.90 -15.75 4.69
C GLN A 155 -3.22 -14.26 4.85
N VAL A 156 -2.90 -13.45 3.84
CA VAL A 156 -3.05 -11.99 3.94
C VAL A 156 -4.24 -11.49 3.14
N LEU A 157 -4.41 -11.97 1.91
CA LEU A 157 -5.45 -11.45 1.03
C LEU A 157 -6.77 -12.22 1.13
N HIS A 158 -6.69 -13.53 1.27
CA HIS A 158 -7.85 -14.43 1.28
C HIS A 158 -7.76 -15.48 2.41
N PRO A 159 -7.77 -15.07 3.69
CA PRO A 159 -7.64 -16.00 4.82
C PRO A 159 -8.80 -17.00 4.93
N ASP A 160 -9.96 -16.68 4.36
CA ASP A 160 -11.11 -17.59 4.27
C ASP A 160 -10.96 -18.65 3.17
N GLY A 161 -9.87 -18.55 2.38
CA GLY A 161 -9.53 -19.48 1.30
C GLY A 161 -10.19 -19.14 -0.03
N ILE A 162 -9.61 -19.70 -1.09
CA ILE A 162 -10.13 -19.69 -2.46
C ILE A 162 -10.36 -21.12 -2.85
N GLU A 163 -11.54 -21.49 -3.37
CA GLU A 163 -11.94 -22.87 -3.66
C GLU A 163 -10.96 -23.59 -4.61
N ASP A 164 -10.48 -22.89 -5.64
CA ASP A 164 -9.42 -23.34 -6.56
C ASP A 164 -8.44 -22.20 -6.80
N LEU A 165 -7.44 -22.09 -5.92
CA LEU A 165 -6.44 -21.01 -6.00
C LEU A 165 -5.65 -21.07 -7.33
N ASP A 166 -5.31 -22.22 -7.82
CA ASP A 166 -4.54 -22.37 -9.06
C ASP A 166 -5.33 -21.89 -10.27
N ALA A 167 -6.61 -22.24 -10.35
CA ALA A 167 -7.50 -21.75 -11.40
C ALA A 167 -7.69 -20.23 -11.30
N TRP A 168 -7.89 -19.70 -10.09
CA TRP A 168 -8.03 -18.26 -9.87
C TRP A 168 -6.76 -17.49 -10.29
N LEU A 169 -5.58 -17.98 -9.92
CA LEU A 169 -4.30 -17.38 -10.30
C LEU A 169 -4.04 -17.44 -11.82
N ALA A 170 -4.48 -18.48 -12.49
CA ALA A 170 -4.34 -18.60 -13.94
C ALA A 170 -5.14 -17.53 -14.71
N GLU A 171 -6.23 -17.03 -14.12
CA GLU A 171 -7.05 -15.94 -14.66
C GLU A 171 -6.51 -14.55 -14.28
N TRP A 172 -5.55 -14.47 -13.35
CA TRP A 172 -5.00 -13.20 -12.85
C TRP A 172 -3.82 -12.72 -13.69
N PRO A 173 -3.97 -11.66 -14.52
CA PRO A 173 -2.98 -11.31 -15.55
C PRO A 173 -1.60 -10.95 -14.99
N VAL A 174 -1.55 -10.42 -13.76
CA VAL A 174 -0.29 -9.97 -13.11
C VAL A 174 0.38 -11.08 -12.29
N TRP A 175 -0.16 -12.29 -12.28
CA TRP A 175 0.40 -13.39 -11.49
C TRP A 175 1.88 -13.67 -11.75
N PRO A 176 2.38 -13.72 -13.01
CA PRO A 176 3.80 -13.95 -13.27
C PRO A 176 4.70 -12.89 -12.65
N ASP A 177 4.26 -11.62 -12.67
CA ASP A 177 4.99 -10.49 -12.09
C ASP A 177 5.01 -10.56 -10.55
N CYS A 178 3.90 -10.98 -9.94
CA CYS A 178 3.83 -11.23 -8.50
C CYS A 178 4.82 -12.32 -8.06
N VAL A 179 4.96 -13.40 -8.83
CA VAL A 179 5.94 -14.47 -8.55
C VAL A 179 7.38 -13.96 -8.69
N ALA A 180 7.64 -13.10 -9.67
CA ALA A 180 8.95 -12.48 -9.85
C ALA A 180 9.34 -11.57 -8.67
N LEU A 181 8.37 -11.02 -7.95
CA LEU A 181 8.53 -10.15 -6.79
C LEU A 181 8.60 -10.90 -5.44
N ALA A 182 8.68 -12.22 -5.43
CA ALA A 182 8.60 -13.03 -4.20
C ALA A 182 9.55 -12.57 -3.10
N GLU A 183 10.81 -12.23 -3.42
CA GLU A 183 11.78 -11.73 -2.44
C GLU A 183 11.38 -10.38 -1.85
N GLU A 184 10.79 -9.49 -2.66
CA GLU A 184 10.32 -8.19 -2.19
C GLU A 184 9.10 -8.34 -1.30
N VAL A 185 8.17 -9.22 -1.66
CA VAL A 185 6.99 -9.54 -0.82
C VAL A 185 7.42 -10.11 0.53
N VAL A 186 8.45 -10.97 0.58
CA VAL A 186 9.04 -11.47 1.84
C VAL A 186 9.59 -10.33 2.69
N ARG A 187 10.41 -9.44 2.10
CA ARG A 187 11.00 -8.30 2.83
C ARG A 187 9.93 -7.38 3.40
N MET A 188 8.97 -7.04 2.58
CA MET A 188 7.85 -6.18 2.95
C MET A 188 6.99 -6.81 4.06
N ASN A 189 6.62 -8.10 3.93
CA ASN A 189 5.85 -8.78 4.96
C ASN A 189 6.63 -8.86 6.29
N ARG A 190 7.94 -9.08 6.23
CA ARG A 190 8.80 -9.05 7.42
C ARG A 190 8.80 -7.69 8.09
N SER A 191 8.83 -6.60 7.32
CA SER A 191 8.73 -5.26 7.89
C SER A 191 7.40 -5.02 8.59
N VAL A 192 6.28 -5.52 8.05
CA VAL A 192 4.96 -5.48 8.70
C VAL A 192 4.93 -6.29 10.00
N GLU A 193 5.49 -7.50 10.01
CA GLU A 193 5.58 -8.33 11.22
C GLU A 193 6.41 -7.68 12.33
N GLN A 194 7.46 -6.95 11.97
CA GLN A 194 8.35 -6.26 12.90
C GLN A 194 7.87 -4.87 13.28
N TYR A 195 7.09 -4.21 12.42
CA TYR A 195 6.57 -2.87 12.69
C TYR A 195 5.79 -2.83 14.00
N ARG A 196 5.97 -1.78 14.77
CA ARG A 196 5.25 -1.53 16.02
C ARG A 196 4.45 -0.25 15.88
N LEU A 197 3.13 -0.39 15.91
CA LEU A 197 2.24 0.76 15.92
C LEU A 197 2.60 1.66 17.11
N PRO A 198 2.93 2.93 16.89
CA PRO A 198 3.18 3.88 17.97
C PRO A 198 1.87 4.16 18.73
N ASP A 199 1.99 4.57 20.00
CA ASP A 199 0.84 5.02 20.77
C ASP A 199 0.20 6.27 20.14
N HIS A 200 0.99 7.04 19.37
CA HIS A 200 0.57 8.25 18.72
C HIS A 200 1.45 8.54 17.49
N PHE A 201 0.83 8.83 16.35
CA PHE A 201 1.53 9.31 15.16
C PHE A 201 1.74 10.83 15.21
N ASP A 202 2.92 11.28 14.84
CA ASP A 202 3.25 12.71 14.69
C ASP A 202 2.86 13.18 13.27
N VAL A 203 1.56 13.11 12.96
CA VAL A 203 0.97 13.50 11.69
C VAL A 203 -0.04 14.61 11.94
N ASP A 204 0.29 15.81 11.48
CA ASP A 204 -0.58 17.00 11.61
C ASP A 204 -1.65 17.06 10.50
N ALA A 205 -1.39 16.45 9.35
CA ALA A 205 -2.29 16.47 8.20
C ALA A 205 -3.61 15.75 8.50
N PRO A 206 -4.75 16.30 8.06
CA PRO A 206 -6.02 15.60 8.13
C PRO A 206 -5.92 14.21 7.49
N THR A 207 -6.36 13.18 8.22
CA THR A 207 -6.23 11.80 7.74
C THR A 207 -7.58 11.10 7.67
N LEU A 208 -7.88 10.47 6.53
CA LEU A 208 -9.03 9.60 6.34
C LEU A 208 -8.57 8.15 6.34
N VAL A 209 -9.00 7.39 7.35
CA VAL A 209 -8.75 5.95 7.44
C VAL A 209 -9.98 5.21 6.94
N LEU A 210 -9.79 4.36 5.94
CA LEU A 210 -10.84 3.61 5.27
C LEU A 210 -10.67 2.11 5.49
N SER A 211 -11.78 1.39 5.59
CA SER A 211 -11.82 -0.07 5.68
C SER A 211 -13.07 -0.62 5.01
N GLY A 212 -13.08 -1.93 4.75
CA GLY A 212 -14.25 -2.63 4.26
C GLY A 212 -14.61 -3.85 5.10
N THR A 213 -15.91 -4.15 5.25
CA THR A 213 -16.37 -5.29 6.07
C THR A 213 -16.20 -6.65 5.37
N GLY A 214 -15.92 -6.65 4.05
CA GLY A 214 -15.69 -7.86 3.24
C GLY A 214 -14.23 -8.33 3.21
N GLY A 215 -13.32 -7.59 3.86
CA GLY A 215 -11.91 -7.95 3.97
C GLY A 215 -11.55 -8.73 5.22
N PRO A 216 -10.28 -9.14 5.36
CA PRO A 216 -9.79 -9.86 6.54
C PRO A 216 -9.96 -9.08 7.85
N ASP A 217 -10.40 -9.74 8.90
CA ASP A 217 -10.65 -9.11 10.21
C ASP A 217 -9.42 -8.40 10.78
N PHE A 218 -8.23 -8.95 10.61
CA PHE A 218 -7.00 -8.33 11.11
C PHE A 218 -6.69 -6.99 10.43
N LEU A 219 -7.04 -6.81 9.14
CA LEU A 219 -6.86 -5.53 8.43
C LEU A 219 -7.88 -4.48 8.89
N ARG A 220 -9.10 -4.90 9.18
CA ARG A 220 -10.12 -4.04 9.79
C ARG A 220 -9.71 -3.57 11.19
N GLN A 221 -9.15 -4.49 11.99
CA GLN A 221 -8.61 -4.16 13.31
C GLN A 221 -7.38 -3.25 13.19
N SER A 222 -6.51 -3.49 12.20
CA SER A 222 -5.39 -2.61 11.87
C SER A 222 -5.86 -1.18 11.57
N ALA A 223 -6.85 -1.03 10.69
CA ALA A 223 -7.38 0.28 10.32
C ALA A 223 -7.94 1.04 11.53
N ARG A 224 -8.65 0.35 12.43
CA ARG A 224 -9.17 0.95 13.67
C ARG A 224 -8.04 1.34 14.63
N ALA A 225 -7.06 0.47 14.83
CA ALA A 225 -5.91 0.76 15.70
C ALA A 225 -5.08 1.94 15.18
N VAL A 226 -4.90 2.05 13.87
CA VAL A 226 -4.23 3.20 13.24
C VAL A 226 -5.05 4.48 13.41
N HIS A 227 -6.38 4.42 13.22
CA HIS A 227 -7.26 5.55 13.51
C HIS A 227 -7.13 6.04 14.94
N ASP A 228 -7.14 5.12 15.91
CA ASP A 228 -7.01 5.46 17.33
C ASP A 228 -5.66 6.11 17.67
N ALA A 229 -4.61 5.78 16.92
CA ALA A 229 -3.26 6.35 17.08
C ALA A 229 -3.05 7.69 16.32
N LEU A 230 -3.99 8.11 15.47
CA LEU A 230 -3.90 9.33 14.67
C LEU A 230 -4.74 10.46 15.30
N PRO A 231 -4.14 11.62 15.64
CA PRO A 231 -4.85 12.68 16.41
C PRO A 231 -5.97 13.37 15.62
N HIS A 232 -5.84 13.46 14.30
CA HIS A 232 -6.72 14.21 13.41
C HIS A 232 -7.27 13.32 12.30
N SER A 233 -7.80 12.15 12.66
CA SER A 233 -8.32 11.22 11.68
C SER A 233 -9.84 11.04 11.76
N ARG A 234 -10.43 10.74 10.60
CA ARG A 234 -11.79 10.25 10.44
C ARG A 234 -11.73 8.81 9.97
N PHE A 235 -12.56 7.94 10.54
CA PHE A 235 -12.68 6.54 10.17
C PHE A 235 -13.99 6.28 9.43
N VAL A 236 -13.91 5.56 8.30
CA VAL A 236 -15.09 5.11 7.54
C VAL A 236 -14.91 3.64 7.15
N GLU A 237 -15.95 2.84 7.41
CA GLU A 237 -16.00 1.43 7.05
C GLU A 237 -17.14 1.18 6.05
N PHE A 238 -16.82 0.57 4.91
CA PHE A 238 -17.77 0.27 3.84
C PHE A 238 -18.31 -1.16 3.98
N ASP A 239 -19.64 -1.30 3.93
CA ASP A 239 -20.26 -2.61 4.03
C ASP A 239 -20.05 -3.45 2.77
N GLY A 240 -19.59 -4.69 2.94
CA GLY A 240 -19.36 -5.67 1.87
C GLY A 240 -18.14 -5.40 0.97
N VAL A 241 -17.43 -4.28 1.15
CA VAL A 241 -16.22 -3.98 0.35
C VAL A 241 -15.04 -4.78 0.91
N SER A 242 -14.22 -5.36 0.01
CA SER A 242 -13.07 -6.18 0.38
C SER A 242 -11.79 -5.37 0.60
N HIS A 243 -10.67 -6.07 0.88
CA HIS A 243 -9.35 -5.45 0.93
C HIS A 243 -8.94 -4.77 -0.38
N SER A 244 -9.45 -5.25 -1.51
CA SER A 244 -9.24 -4.60 -2.83
C SER A 244 -10.19 -3.44 -3.11
N GLY A 245 -10.85 -2.90 -2.09
CA GLY A 245 -11.89 -1.89 -2.20
C GLY A 245 -11.61 -0.72 -3.13
N PRO A 246 -10.43 -0.08 -3.14
CA PRO A 246 -10.14 0.98 -4.09
C PRO A 246 -10.30 0.56 -5.55
N ALA A 247 -9.93 -0.67 -5.91
CA ALA A 247 -10.09 -1.19 -7.27
C ALA A 247 -11.48 -1.78 -7.56
N GLU A 248 -12.18 -2.31 -6.55
CA GLU A 248 -13.50 -2.94 -6.69
C GLU A 248 -14.66 -1.95 -6.65
N ALA A 249 -14.54 -0.89 -5.85
CA ALA A 249 -15.56 0.11 -5.64
C ALA A 249 -15.00 1.55 -5.77
N PRO A 250 -14.30 1.87 -6.89
CA PRO A 250 -13.54 3.11 -7.01
C PRO A 250 -14.42 4.36 -6.86
N ALA A 251 -15.60 4.39 -7.47
CA ALA A 251 -16.52 5.53 -7.37
C ALA A 251 -17.02 5.75 -5.92
N LEU A 252 -17.26 4.68 -5.16
CA LEU A 252 -17.68 4.77 -3.76
C LEU A 252 -16.56 5.34 -2.89
N ILE A 253 -15.34 4.85 -3.09
CA ILE A 253 -14.15 5.32 -2.36
C ILE A 253 -13.86 6.79 -2.72
N ALA A 254 -13.87 7.14 -4.01
CA ALA A 254 -13.62 8.51 -4.47
C ALA A 254 -14.64 9.51 -3.89
N ALA A 255 -15.92 9.16 -3.88
CA ALA A 255 -16.96 10.01 -3.31
C ALA A 255 -16.73 10.33 -1.82
N GLU A 256 -16.24 9.34 -1.04
CA GLU A 256 -15.92 9.56 0.37
C GLU A 256 -14.65 10.41 0.54
N VAL A 257 -13.64 10.19 -0.29
CA VAL A 257 -12.40 11.00 -0.31
C VAL A 257 -12.74 12.46 -0.66
N ASP A 258 -13.53 12.71 -1.71
CA ASP A 258 -13.96 14.06 -2.09
C ASP A 258 -14.76 14.74 -0.96
N ALA A 259 -15.68 14.02 -0.32
CA ALA A 259 -16.43 14.55 0.81
C ALA A 259 -15.55 14.87 2.02
N PHE A 260 -14.45 14.15 2.20
CA PHE A 260 -13.47 14.44 3.24
C PHE A 260 -12.62 15.68 2.92
N LEU A 261 -12.13 15.80 1.70
CA LEU A 261 -11.26 16.89 1.26
C LEU A 261 -11.97 18.25 1.15
N GLN A 262 -13.30 18.27 1.08
CA GLN A 262 -14.11 19.50 0.98
C GLN A 262 -14.50 20.07 2.36
N ASN A 263 -14.20 19.39 3.47
CA ASN A 263 -14.56 19.81 4.82
C ASN A 263 -13.35 20.32 5.61
#